data_765434ec397a43ef32dd316aa7b78011
#
_entry.id   765434ec397a43ef32dd316aa7b78011
#
_cell.length_a   1.000
_cell.length_b   1.000
_cell.length_c   1.000
_cell.angle_alpha   90.00
_cell.angle_beta   90.00
_cell.angle_gamma   90.00
#
_symmetry.space_group_name_H-M   'P 1'
#
loop_
_entity.id
_entity.type
_entity.pdbx_description
1 polymer ?
#
loop_
_entity_poly.entity_id
_entity_poly.type
_entity_poly.pdbx_seq_one_letter_code
_entity_poly.pdbx_strand_id
1 'polypeptide(L)'
;RIHGTLRTLDAATRSQAKEYIRNQATSIAAAYGGTADVLFHSGYDALINDNALVDAAAECAGEILGKEHINWKEFPSLGVEDFSFFQEAAKKGGVFYHLGCTAPETPVGAPVHTAGFLLDDDCLKIGVAMQYTLTRKLLKK
;
A
#
# COMPACT_ATOMS: atom_id res chain seq x y z
N ARG A 1 16.54 -5.18 -25.60
CA ARG A 1 15.44 -5.57 -24.72
C ARG A 1 15.37 -4.59 -23.56
N ILE A 2 14.18 -4.08 -23.25
CA ILE A 2 13.93 -3.14 -22.16
C ILE A 2 12.98 -3.83 -21.16
N HIS A 3 13.28 -3.71 -19.87
CA HIS A 3 12.42 -4.16 -18.79
C HIS A 3 12.14 -2.98 -17.86
N GLY A 4 10.95 -2.95 -17.29
CA GLY A 4 10.55 -1.89 -16.37
C GLY A 4 9.36 -2.28 -15.53
N THR A 5 8.99 -1.41 -14.60
CA THR A 5 7.80 -1.52 -13.77
C THR A 5 6.93 -0.29 -13.98
N LEU A 6 5.63 -0.52 -14.20
CA LEU A 6 4.62 0.53 -14.26
C LEU A 6 3.79 0.48 -12.98
N ARG A 7 3.75 1.59 -12.26
CA ARG A 7 2.98 1.75 -11.04
C ARG A 7 2.08 2.97 -11.16
N THR A 8 0.81 2.83 -10.78
CA THR A 8 -0.20 3.89 -10.81
C THR A 8 -1.10 3.78 -9.59
N LEU A 9 -1.73 4.87 -9.23
CA LEU A 9 -2.66 4.92 -8.09
C LEU A 9 -4.09 4.48 -8.46
N ASP A 10 -4.37 4.32 -9.76
CA ASP A 10 -5.68 3.85 -10.23
C ASP A 10 -5.57 3.04 -11.53
N ALA A 11 -6.62 2.26 -11.79
CA ALA A 11 -6.67 1.36 -12.94
C ALA A 11 -6.83 2.08 -14.29
N ALA A 12 -7.51 3.23 -14.32
CA ALA A 12 -7.74 4.00 -15.55
C ALA A 12 -6.42 4.59 -16.05
N THR A 13 -5.69 5.26 -15.17
CA THR A 13 -4.33 5.78 -15.45
C THR A 13 -3.39 4.65 -15.89
N ARG A 14 -3.47 3.47 -15.23
CA ARG A 14 -2.66 2.31 -15.62
C ARG A 14 -2.96 1.83 -17.04
N SER A 15 -4.24 1.77 -17.41
CA SER A 15 -4.65 1.35 -18.74
C SER A 15 -4.17 2.33 -19.82
N GLN A 16 -4.35 3.62 -19.60
CA GLN A 16 -3.85 4.68 -20.50
C GLN A 16 -2.32 4.62 -20.66
N ALA A 17 -1.60 4.46 -19.55
CA ALA A 17 -0.15 4.38 -19.58
C ALA A 17 0.35 3.15 -20.36
N LYS A 18 -0.31 1.99 -20.21
CA LYS A 18 0.00 0.79 -21.01
C LYS A 18 -0.20 1.02 -22.51
N GLU A 19 -1.30 1.65 -22.88
CA GLU A 19 -1.58 2.00 -24.26
C GLU A 19 -0.55 2.98 -24.81
N TYR A 20 -0.25 4.03 -24.07
CA TYR A 20 0.77 5.00 -24.45
C TYR A 20 2.14 4.34 -24.64
N ILE A 21 2.60 3.52 -23.71
CA ILE A 21 3.88 2.81 -23.81
C ILE A 21 3.93 1.93 -25.06
N ARG A 22 2.84 1.19 -25.36
CA ARG A 22 2.77 0.34 -26.54
C ARG A 22 2.88 1.18 -27.81
N ASN A 23 2.11 2.24 -27.93
CA ASN A 23 2.07 3.11 -29.09
C ASN A 23 3.42 3.79 -29.33
N GLN A 24 4.06 4.29 -28.27
CA GLN A 24 5.39 4.92 -28.38
C GLN A 24 6.46 3.90 -28.79
N ALA A 25 6.50 2.75 -28.17
CA ALA A 25 7.49 1.72 -28.49
C ALA A 25 7.40 1.25 -29.95
N THR A 26 6.17 1.00 -30.43
CA THR A 26 5.95 0.56 -31.82
C THR A 26 6.29 1.67 -32.83
N SER A 27 5.86 2.90 -32.56
CA SER A 27 6.11 4.04 -33.45
C SER A 27 7.61 4.38 -33.54
N ILE A 28 8.32 4.38 -32.42
CA ILE A 28 9.75 4.64 -32.40
C ILE A 28 10.52 3.52 -33.14
N ALA A 29 10.18 2.25 -32.88
CA ALA A 29 10.80 1.14 -33.58
C ALA A 29 10.59 1.23 -35.11
N ALA A 30 9.38 1.53 -35.55
CA ALA A 30 9.06 1.70 -36.96
C ALA A 30 9.83 2.83 -37.62
N ALA A 31 10.02 3.95 -36.93
CA ALA A 31 10.81 5.09 -37.43
C ALA A 31 12.27 4.72 -37.74
N TYR A 32 12.80 3.67 -37.08
CA TYR A 32 14.13 3.13 -37.33
C TYR A 32 14.15 1.84 -38.16
N GLY A 33 13.03 1.51 -38.84
CA GLY A 33 12.91 0.33 -39.69
C GLY A 33 12.82 -1.00 -38.91
N GLY A 34 12.52 -0.95 -37.62
CA GLY A 34 12.38 -2.11 -36.77
C GLY A 34 10.94 -2.36 -36.28
N THR A 35 10.77 -3.34 -35.41
CA THR A 35 9.51 -3.67 -34.74
C THR A 35 9.70 -3.71 -33.24
N ALA A 36 8.63 -3.45 -32.50
CA ALA A 36 8.60 -3.64 -31.04
C ALA A 36 7.43 -4.55 -30.66
N ASP A 37 7.71 -5.51 -29.79
CA ASP A 37 6.72 -6.31 -29.10
C ASP A 37 6.68 -5.89 -27.62
N VAL A 38 5.50 -5.50 -27.13
CA VAL A 38 5.31 -4.94 -25.79
C VAL A 38 4.40 -5.85 -24.98
N LEU A 39 4.99 -6.53 -24.01
CA LEU A 39 4.30 -7.42 -23.09
C LEU A 39 4.14 -6.76 -21.72
N PHE A 40 2.93 -6.87 -21.17
CA PHE A 40 2.64 -6.46 -19.81
C PHE A 40 2.22 -7.69 -18.99
N HIS A 41 2.89 -7.86 -17.86
CA HIS A 41 2.48 -8.82 -16.85
C HIS A 41 1.63 -8.11 -15.80
N SER A 42 0.53 -8.73 -15.40
CA SER A 42 -0.30 -8.20 -14.30
C SER A 42 0.45 -8.32 -12.99
N GLY A 43 0.29 -7.30 -12.15
CA GLY A 43 0.78 -7.26 -10.78
C GLY A 43 -0.37 -6.88 -9.85
N TYR A 44 -0.04 -6.21 -8.76
CA TYR A 44 -0.98 -5.77 -7.74
C TYR A 44 -1.87 -4.63 -8.26
N ASP A 45 -3.11 -4.60 -7.81
CA ASP A 45 -3.97 -3.44 -7.94
C ASP A 45 -3.66 -2.39 -6.88
N ALA A 46 -4.18 -1.17 -7.08
CA ALA A 46 -4.03 -0.12 -6.07
C ALA A 46 -4.77 -0.55 -4.79
N LEU A 47 -4.08 -0.46 -3.66
CA LEU A 47 -4.69 -0.64 -2.36
C LEU A 47 -5.40 0.66 -1.98
N ILE A 48 -6.71 0.59 -1.78
CA ILE A 48 -7.55 1.73 -1.41
C ILE A 48 -8.30 1.39 -0.14
N ASN A 49 -8.05 2.13 0.92
CA ASN A 49 -8.72 1.93 2.19
C ASN A 49 -10.20 2.31 2.12
N ASP A 50 -11.05 1.50 2.73
CA ASP A 50 -12.47 1.83 2.94
C ASP A 50 -12.60 2.87 4.06
N ASN A 51 -13.28 3.98 3.78
CA ASN A 51 -13.39 5.11 4.71
C ASN A 51 -14.04 4.72 6.05
N ALA A 52 -15.08 3.89 6.04
CA ALA A 52 -15.74 3.47 7.27
C ALA A 52 -14.84 2.58 8.14
N LEU A 53 -14.00 1.76 7.50
CA LEU A 53 -13.01 0.95 8.22
C LEU A 53 -11.84 1.79 8.72
N VAL A 54 -11.45 2.84 7.99
CA VAL A 54 -10.44 3.82 8.46
C VAL A 54 -10.94 4.52 9.72
N ASP A 55 -12.18 5.01 9.70
CA ASP A 55 -12.78 5.67 10.88
C ASP A 55 -12.83 4.71 12.08
N ALA A 56 -13.26 3.47 11.88
CA ALA A 56 -13.30 2.47 12.94
C ALA A 56 -11.90 2.14 13.50
N ALA A 57 -10.90 2.04 12.63
CA ALA A 57 -9.52 1.80 13.03
C ALA A 57 -8.95 2.98 13.82
N ALA A 58 -9.23 4.21 13.37
CA ALA A 58 -8.81 5.42 14.06
C ALA A 58 -9.44 5.59 15.45
N GLU A 59 -10.73 5.25 15.59
CA GLU A 59 -11.35 5.24 16.92
C GLU A 59 -10.66 4.24 17.85
N CYS A 60 -10.41 3.01 17.38
CA CYS A 60 -9.69 2.00 18.17
C CYS A 60 -8.26 2.45 18.52
N ALA A 61 -7.55 3.05 17.57
CA ALA A 61 -6.22 3.59 17.82
C ALA A 61 -6.26 4.72 18.87
N GLY A 62 -7.24 5.60 18.78
CA GLY A 62 -7.43 6.68 19.76
C GLY A 62 -7.75 6.18 21.17
N GLU A 63 -8.47 5.05 21.30
CA GLU A 63 -8.73 4.40 22.59
C GLU A 63 -7.47 3.74 23.20
N ILE A 64 -6.57 3.23 22.36
CA ILE A 64 -5.37 2.50 22.78
C ILE A 64 -4.18 3.43 23.01
N LEU A 65 -3.97 4.40 22.13
CA LEU A 65 -2.76 5.22 22.09
C LEU A 65 -3.00 6.68 22.46
N GLY A 66 -4.23 7.17 22.36
CA GLY A 66 -4.55 8.60 22.33
C GLY A 66 -4.62 9.15 20.90
N LYS A 67 -5.51 10.09 20.68
CA LYS A 67 -5.78 10.66 19.34
C LYS A 67 -4.60 11.45 18.78
N GLU A 68 -3.77 11.98 19.63
CA GLU A 68 -2.55 12.72 19.30
C GLU A 68 -1.47 11.86 18.62
N HIS A 69 -1.56 10.55 18.77
CA HIS A 69 -0.63 9.57 18.14
C HIS A 69 -1.11 9.04 16.79
N ILE A 70 -2.24 9.55 16.29
CA ILE A 70 -2.77 9.14 14.99
C ILE A 70 -2.27 10.10 13.91
N ASN A 71 -1.53 9.58 12.94
CA ASN A 71 -1.06 10.36 11.81
C ASN A 71 -2.01 10.16 10.59
N TRP A 72 -2.72 11.23 10.22
CA TRP A 72 -3.64 11.26 9.08
C TRP A 72 -3.01 11.77 7.78
N LYS A 73 -1.73 12.15 7.81
CA LYS A 73 -1.10 12.88 6.71
C LYS A 73 -0.21 12.01 5.84
N GLU A 74 -0.51 10.72 5.71
CA GLU A 74 0.21 9.89 4.76
C GLU A 74 -0.22 10.23 3.32
N PHE A 75 0.79 10.47 2.49
CA PHE A 75 0.57 10.66 1.06
C PHE A 75 0.48 9.30 0.37
N PRO A 76 -0.27 9.21 -0.76
CA PRO A 76 -0.29 7.99 -1.55
C PRO A 76 1.11 7.52 -1.92
N SER A 77 1.38 6.24 -1.72
CA SER A 77 2.64 5.60 -2.07
C SER A 77 2.50 4.83 -3.38
N LEU A 78 3.56 4.84 -4.19
CA LEU A 78 3.70 3.93 -5.34
C LEU A 78 4.41 2.62 -4.95
N GLY A 79 4.51 2.33 -3.66
CA GLY A 79 4.87 1.01 -3.15
C GLY A 79 3.88 -0.05 -3.63
N VAL A 80 4.26 -1.31 -3.53
CA VAL A 80 3.35 -2.44 -3.79
C VAL A 80 3.04 -3.13 -2.48
N GLU A 81 1.77 -3.53 -2.34
CA GLU A 81 1.29 -4.21 -1.15
C GLU A 81 0.30 -5.31 -1.56
N ASP A 82 0.57 -6.54 -1.14
CA ASP A 82 -0.23 -7.71 -1.51
C ASP A 82 -1.58 -7.76 -0.78
N PHE A 83 -1.77 -6.94 0.25
CA PHE A 83 -3.06 -6.78 0.92
C PHE A 83 -4.19 -6.36 -0.04
N SER A 84 -3.86 -5.77 -1.19
CA SER A 84 -4.83 -5.48 -2.25
C SER A 84 -5.58 -6.73 -2.73
N PHE A 85 -4.95 -7.90 -2.74
CA PHE A 85 -5.61 -9.17 -3.09
C PHE A 85 -6.61 -9.62 -2.02
N PHE A 86 -6.33 -9.35 -0.74
CA PHE A 86 -7.30 -9.63 0.33
C PHE A 86 -8.53 -8.74 0.21
N GLN A 87 -8.35 -7.47 -0.15
CA GLN A 87 -9.47 -6.56 -0.40
C GLN A 87 -10.33 -7.03 -1.58
N GLU A 88 -9.71 -7.45 -2.67
CA GLU A 88 -10.39 -7.99 -3.85
C GLU A 88 -11.18 -9.26 -3.49
N ALA A 89 -10.57 -10.20 -2.80
CA ALA A 89 -11.19 -11.46 -2.39
C ALA A 89 -12.35 -11.24 -1.41
N ALA A 90 -12.22 -10.32 -0.46
CA ALA A 90 -13.25 -10.01 0.51
C ALA A 90 -14.47 -9.31 -0.10
N LYS A 91 -14.30 -8.57 -1.20
CA LYS A 91 -15.35 -7.77 -1.88
C LYS A 91 -16.12 -6.80 -0.96
N LYS A 92 -15.53 -6.43 0.16
CA LYS A 92 -16.15 -5.60 1.21
C LYS A 92 -15.25 -4.48 1.71
N GLY A 93 -14.23 -4.16 0.94
CA GLY A 93 -13.21 -3.23 1.35
C GLY A 93 -12.22 -3.82 2.36
N GLY A 94 -11.31 -2.99 2.79
CA GLY A 94 -10.30 -3.31 3.80
C GLY A 94 -9.66 -2.04 4.31
N VAL A 95 -8.95 -2.13 5.42
CA VAL A 95 -8.12 -1.06 5.94
C VAL A 95 -6.70 -1.57 6.17
N PHE A 96 -5.77 -0.90 5.56
CA PHE A 96 -4.35 -1.07 5.76
C PHE A 96 -3.81 0.18 6.46
N TYR A 97 -3.12 0.01 7.56
CA TYR A 97 -2.53 1.08 8.33
C TYR A 97 -1.11 0.72 8.74
N HIS A 98 -0.29 1.72 8.95
CA HIS A 98 1.07 1.54 9.46
C HIS A 98 1.07 1.67 10.98
N LEU A 99 1.83 0.81 11.63
CA LEU A 99 2.13 0.90 13.05
C LEU A 99 3.57 1.40 13.22
N GLY A 100 3.76 2.52 13.92
CA GLY A 100 5.09 2.98 14.30
C GLY A 100 5.77 1.94 15.19
N CYS A 101 7.01 1.58 14.85
CA CYS A 101 7.75 0.51 15.49
C CYS A 101 9.17 0.93 15.92
N THR A 102 9.44 2.23 15.96
CA THR A 102 10.71 2.78 16.42
C THR A 102 10.51 3.41 17.80
N ALA A 103 11.33 3.05 18.79
CA ALA A 103 11.28 3.66 20.10
C ALA A 103 11.58 5.17 20.01
N PRO A 104 10.89 6.03 20.79
CA PRO A 104 11.00 7.49 20.71
C PRO A 104 12.43 8.03 20.85
N GLU A 105 13.25 7.36 21.64
CA GLU A 105 14.66 7.71 21.88
C GLU A 105 15.63 7.17 20.82
N THR A 106 15.15 6.33 19.91
CA THR A 106 15.98 5.74 18.85
C THR A 106 16.05 6.69 17.67
N PRO A 107 17.26 7.04 17.18
CA PRO A 107 17.37 7.75 15.91
C PRO A 107 16.60 7.02 14.81
N VAL A 108 16.08 7.76 13.82
CA VAL A 108 15.31 7.18 12.71
C VAL A 108 15.99 5.90 12.22
N GLY A 109 15.32 4.77 12.40
CA GLY A 109 15.88 3.47 12.10
C GLY A 109 16.07 3.24 10.60
N ALA A 110 16.77 2.18 10.25
CA ALA A 110 16.88 1.76 8.86
C ALA A 110 15.49 1.41 8.31
N PRO A 111 15.25 1.65 7.01
CA PRO A 111 13.97 1.32 6.38
C PRO A 111 13.64 -0.17 6.48
N VAL A 112 12.35 -0.50 6.45
CA VAL A 112 11.89 -1.89 6.27
C VAL A 112 12.57 -2.54 5.05
N HIS A 113 12.71 -3.85 5.04
CA HIS A 113 13.42 -4.63 4.01
C HIS A 113 14.93 -4.36 3.91
N THR A 114 15.54 -3.86 4.97
CA THR A 114 17.01 -3.73 5.06
C THR A 114 17.55 -4.54 6.23
N ALA A 115 18.82 -4.97 6.16
CA ALA A 115 19.46 -5.73 7.21
C ALA A 115 19.64 -4.95 8.53
N GLY A 116 19.56 -3.62 8.48
CA GLY A 116 19.65 -2.75 9.65
C GLY A 116 18.31 -2.41 10.28
N PHE A 117 17.19 -2.93 9.75
CA PHE A 117 15.88 -2.68 10.34
C PHE A 117 15.78 -3.31 11.72
N LEU A 118 15.43 -2.48 12.71
CA LEU A 118 15.20 -2.90 14.10
C LEU A 118 13.79 -2.47 14.51
N LEU A 119 13.09 -3.40 15.09
CA LEU A 119 11.74 -3.23 15.62
C LEU A 119 11.84 -3.04 17.14
N ASP A 120 11.11 -2.09 17.68
CA ASP A 120 10.82 -2.02 19.10
C ASP A 120 9.72 -3.03 19.44
N ASP A 121 10.04 -4.03 20.25
CA ASP A 121 9.13 -5.12 20.62
C ASP A 121 7.86 -4.61 21.32
N ASP A 122 7.87 -3.45 21.93
CA ASP A 122 6.68 -2.87 22.56
C ASP A 122 5.59 -2.52 21.56
N CYS A 123 5.91 -2.28 20.29
CA CYS A 123 4.91 -2.08 19.24
C CYS A 123 4.04 -3.34 18.99
N LEU A 124 4.54 -4.54 19.28
CA LEU A 124 3.80 -5.79 19.09
C LEU A 124 2.54 -5.85 19.97
N LYS A 125 2.63 -5.37 21.20
CA LYS A 125 1.48 -5.28 22.12
C LYS A 125 0.39 -4.37 21.56
N ILE A 126 0.81 -3.25 20.97
CA ILE A 126 -0.08 -2.28 20.35
C ILE A 126 -0.76 -2.92 19.12
N GLY A 127 0.01 -3.60 18.26
CA GLY A 127 -0.51 -4.31 17.10
C GLY A 127 -1.56 -5.35 17.47
N VAL A 128 -1.29 -6.17 18.48
CA VAL A 128 -2.27 -7.17 18.99
C VAL A 128 -3.52 -6.49 19.55
N ALA A 129 -3.38 -5.43 20.34
CA ALA A 129 -4.51 -4.68 20.89
C ALA A 129 -5.37 -4.07 19.78
N MET A 130 -4.76 -3.49 18.74
CA MET A 130 -5.43 -2.93 17.58
C MET A 130 -6.26 -4.00 16.84
N GLN A 131 -5.65 -5.14 16.49
CA GLN A 131 -6.34 -6.21 15.78
C GLN A 131 -7.51 -6.77 16.58
N TYR A 132 -7.32 -7.00 17.89
CA TYR A 132 -8.35 -7.49 18.77
C TYR A 132 -9.52 -6.49 18.90
N THR A 133 -9.21 -5.23 19.18
CA THR A 133 -10.23 -4.20 19.44
C THR A 133 -11.03 -3.90 18.17
N LEU A 134 -10.35 -3.75 17.04
CA LEU A 134 -11.00 -3.51 15.75
C LEU A 134 -11.90 -4.68 15.34
N THR A 135 -11.41 -5.91 15.47
CA THR A 135 -12.20 -7.12 15.17
C THR A 135 -13.46 -7.19 16.05
N ARG A 136 -13.32 -6.96 17.35
CA ARG A 136 -14.47 -6.94 18.26
C ARG A 136 -15.48 -5.85 17.91
N LYS A 137 -15.00 -4.67 17.54
CA LYS A 137 -15.85 -3.54 17.15
C LYS A 137 -16.66 -3.88 15.89
N LEU A 138 -16.04 -4.47 14.90
CA LEU A 138 -16.68 -4.83 13.63
C LEU A 138 -17.64 -6.02 13.75
N LEU A 139 -17.42 -6.94 14.68
CA LEU A 139 -18.28 -8.09 14.92
C LEU A 139 -19.51 -7.78 15.80
N LYS A 140 -19.55 -6.64 16.49
CA LYS A 140 -20.64 -6.23 17.38
C LYS A 140 -21.82 -5.54 16.66
N LYS A 141 -22.00 -5.81 15.38
CA LYS A 141 -23.17 -5.30 14.64
C LYS A 141 -24.45 -5.99 15.02
#